data_a960580ce15558680064729d91f0298b
#
_entry.id   a960580ce15558680064729d91f0298b
#
_cell.length_a   1.000
_cell.length_b   1.000
_cell.length_c   1.000
_cell.angle_alpha   90.00
_cell.angle_beta   90.00
_cell.angle_gamma   90.00
#
_symmetry.space_group_name_H-M   'P 1'
#
loop_
_entity.id
_entity.type
_entity.pdbx_description
1 polymer ?
#
loop_
_entity_poly.entity_id
_entity_poly.type
_entity_poly.pdbx_seq_one_letter_code
_entity_poly.pdbx_strand_id
1 'polypeptide(L)'
;MAEKLIGQDISPPDLIAKITGRAKYAEDFRADGMLFAKLLLSPMPHCRVRRIDASAALAMEGVFGMLTADDVPEVDAPGEPCLTMEPLYEGEAILAIAAVDETTAAEAIEAIKIDYEPLPFVLNPLDSLHPDGPNGRLEGNTRVGREIKTIKWTQEDFDSAGPGMMPMGEPSDEWTVGDIEKGFSEAKVILDETVVHQSLTHHPMEPRSTMAYWKNGKIYMHTSTQSVARTRSALANMLDLELEDVVLVGEYCGGGFGSKISGSPIMQVPAHLSRKLNRPVMLRITRYEENYLGRARPGMQARIKIGFREDGRITALDIYALGDGGPYGTNDHMSGGSTASLAYQPLNQRQRGVGVYTNTPPKAAQRGPGGAQYIGMLEPLLDKAARQLGIDRLDLRRINAPDGAVSYTHLTLPTKA
;
A
#
# COMPACT_ATOMS: atom_id res chain seq x y z
N MET A 1 19.64 -19.89 -34.39
CA MET A 1 18.46 -19.22 -35.02
C MET A 1 18.46 -17.80 -34.50
N ALA A 2 18.48 -16.80 -35.37
CA ALA A 2 18.36 -15.40 -34.93
C ALA A 2 16.98 -15.23 -34.30
N GLU A 3 16.94 -14.65 -33.10
CA GLU A 3 15.68 -14.38 -32.40
C GLU A 3 14.90 -13.30 -33.17
N LYS A 4 13.65 -13.59 -33.51
CA LYS A 4 12.82 -12.73 -34.38
C LYS A 4 12.31 -11.45 -33.71
N LEU A 5 12.41 -11.34 -32.37
CA LEU A 5 11.79 -10.27 -31.59
C LEU A 5 12.81 -9.37 -30.88
N ILE A 6 13.99 -9.90 -30.54
CA ILE A 6 15.01 -9.13 -29.83
C ILE A 6 15.62 -8.09 -30.77
N GLY A 7 15.67 -6.84 -30.32
CA GLY A 7 16.19 -5.71 -31.08
C GLY A 7 15.26 -5.19 -32.18
N GLN A 8 13.96 -5.56 -32.15
CA GLN A 8 12.94 -5.06 -33.06
C GLN A 8 11.98 -4.13 -32.34
N ASP A 9 11.59 -3.04 -33.01
CA ASP A 9 10.49 -2.16 -32.56
C ASP A 9 9.16 -2.82 -32.89
N ILE A 10 8.45 -3.31 -31.87
CA ILE A 10 7.16 -3.98 -32.04
C ILE A 10 6.07 -3.10 -31.45
N SER A 11 5.07 -2.76 -32.28
CA SER A 11 3.89 -2.06 -31.77
C SER A 11 3.08 -2.96 -30.82
N PRO A 12 2.76 -2.50 -29.59
CA PRO A 12 1.87 -3.24 -28.70
C PRO A 12 0.52 -3.54 -29.38
N PRO A 13 -0.04 -4.76 -29.21
CA PRO A 13 -1.28 -5.14 -29.90
C PRO A 13 -2.50 -4.29 -29.50
N ASP A 14 -2.48 -3.69 -28.32
CA ASP A 14 -3.52 -2.83 -27.77
C ASP A 14 -3.36 -1.34 -28.12
N LEU A 15 -2.26 -0.95 -28.77
CA LEU A 15 -1.94 0.44 -29.08
C LEU A 15 -3.05 1.12 -29.90
N ILE A 16 -3.51 0.48 -30.97
CA ILE A 16 -4.51 1.08 -31.88
C ILE A 16 -5.83 1.33 -31.15
N ALA A 17 -6.29 0.42 -30.32
CA ALA A 17 -7.51 0.62 -29.54
C ALA A 17 -7.40 1.79 -28.56
N LYS A 18 -6.24 1.95 -27.91
CA LYS A 18 -5.97 3.04 -26.98
C LYS A 18 -5.91 4.39 -27.65
N ILE A 19 -5.13 4.56 -28.72
CA ILE A 19 -4.96 5.86 -29.40
C ILE A 19 -6.19 6.31 -30.18
N THR A 20 -7.07 5.40 -30.56
CA THR A 20 -8.32 5.70 -31.28
C THR A 20 -9.55 5.80 -30.37
N GLY A 21 -9.38 5.68 -29.03
CA GLY A 21 -10.48 5.73 -28.06
C GLY A 21 -11.43 4.52 -28.10
N ARG A 22 -11.06 3.43 -28.78
CA ARG A 22 -11.86 2.20 -28.81
C ARG A 22 -11.64 1.28 -27.61
N ALA A 23 -10.54 1.47 -26.88
CA ALA A 23 -10.28 0.76 -25.63
C ALA A 23 -11.34 1.12 -24.58
N LYS A 24 -11.99 0.11 -24.00
CA LYS A 24 -12.96 0.32 -22.93
C LYS A 24 -12.33 -0.02 -21.57
N TYR A 25 -12.25 0.99 -20.72
CA TYR A 25 -11.84 0.84 -19.32
C TYR A 25 -13.04 0.47 -18.46
N ALA A 26 -12.82 0.15 -17.20
CA ALA A 26 -13.86 -0.37 -16.31
C ALA A 26 -15.09 0.55 -16.21
N GLU A 27 -14.89 1.86 -16.19
CA GLU A 27 -15.98 2.84 -16.10
C GLU A 27 -16.73 3.09 -17.40
N ASP A 28 -16.23 2.60 -18.56
CA ASP A 28 -16.89 2.77 -19.87
C ASP A 28 -18.00 1.75 -20.11
N PHE A 29 -18.07 0.70 -19.31
CA PHE A 29 -19.12 -0.32 -19.46
C PHE A 29 -20.46 0.17 -18.94
N ARG A 30 -21.52 -0.18 -19.68
CA ARG A 30 -22.92 0.12 -19.34
C ARG A 30 -23.76 -1.12 -19.55
N ALA A 31 -24.80 -1.26 -18.73
CA ALA A 31 -25.80 -2.31 -18.85
C ALA A 31 -27.19 -1.72 -18.66
N ASP A 32 -28.22 -2.34 -19.30
CA ASP A 32 -29.59 -1.88 -19.21
C ASP A 32 -30.07 -1.93 -17.74
N GLY A 33 -30.69 -0.84 -17.33
CA GLY A 33 -31.18 -0.71 -15.96
C GLY A 33 -30.11 -0.61 -14.88
N MET A 34 -28.85 -0.31 -15.25
CA MET A 34 -27.76 -0.17 -14.31
C MET A 34 -28.00 0.91 -13.26
N LEU A 35 -27.60 0.62 -12.03
CA LEU A 35 -27.55 1.56 -10.92
C LEU A 35 -26.10 2.02 -10.67
N PHE A 36 -25.99 3.14 -9.97
CA PHE A 36 -24.70 3.70 -9.55
C PHE A 36 -24.61 3.68 -8.03
N ALA A 37 -23.46 3.19 -7.53
CA ALA A 37 -23.18 3.18 -6.10
C ALA A 37 -22.24 4.33 -5.71
N LYS A 38 -22.48 4.89 -4.52
CA LYS A 38 -21.57 5.80 -3.81
C LYS A 38 -21.33 5.29 -2.40
N LEU A 39 -20.15 5.61 -1.88
CA LEU A 39 -19.72 5.21 -0.54
C LEU A 39 -19.88 6.36 0.45
N LEU A 40 -20.29 6.05 1.66
CA LEU A 40 -20.11 6.93 2.79
C LEU A 40 -18.82 6.51 3.50
N LEU A 41 -17.89 7.46 3.59
CA LEU A 41 -16.56 7.25 4.15
C LEU A 41 -16.44 7.83 5.54
N SER A 42 -15.58 7.26 6.37
CA SER A 42 -15.25 7.77 7.69
C SER A 42 -14.60 9.15 7.61
N PRO A 43 -15.08 10.15 8.38
CA PRO A 43 -14.43 11.44 8.49
C PRO A 43 -13.29 11.48 9.53
N MET A 44 -13.01 10.36 10.19
CA MET A 44 -12.08 10.26 11.33
C MET A 44 -11.07 9.16 11.13
N PRO A 45 -9.84 9.32 11.68
CA PRO A 45 -8.80 8.29 11.65
C PRO A 45 -9.18 6.99 12.37
N HIS A 46 -9.98 7.06 13.42
CA HIS A 46 -10.51 5.90 14.14
C HIS A 46 -11.78 6.30 14.90
N CYS A 47 -12.84 5.59 14.64
CA CYS A 47 -14.11 5.81 15.35
C CYS A 47 -14.96 4.54 15.34
N ARG A 48 -16.01 4.55 16.15
CA ARG A 48 -17.08 3.54 16.11
C ARG A 48 -18.36 4.20 15.67
N VAL A 49 -19.04 3.59 14.70
CA VAL A 49 -20.37 3.99 14.25
C VAL A 49 -21.40 3.43 15.24
N ARG A 50 -22.02 4.31 16.01
CA ARG A 50 -23.02 3.92 17.02
C ARG A 50 -24.42 3.78 16.44
N ARG A 51 -24.74 4.63 15.45
CA ARG A 51 -26.06 4.65 14.82
C ARG A 51 -25.97 5.21 13.41
N ILE A 52 -26.73 4.62 12.52
CA ILE A 52 -26.97 5.10 11.14
C ILE A 52 -28.45 5.42 11.00
N ASP A 53 -28.81 6.65 10.62
CA ASP A 53 -30.16 7.03 10.21
C ASP A 53 -30.14 7.36 8.71
N ALA A 54 -30.55 6.41 7.91
CA ALA A 54 -30.65 6.51 6.46
C ALA A 54 -32.09 6.73 5.98
N SER A 55 -33.05 7.01 6.88
CA SER A 55 -34.48 7.09 6.56
C SER A 55 -34.77 8.14 5.48
N ALA A 56 -34.15 9.32 5.55
CA ALA A 56 -34.29 10.37 4.56
C ALA A 56 -33.72 9.98 3.21
N ALA A 57 -32.52 9.37 3.20
CA ALA A 57 -31.85 8.91 1.99
C ALA A 57 -32.66 7.82 1.25
N LEU A 58 -33.17 6.84 2.00
CA LEU A 58 -33.94 5.74 1.42
C LEU A 58 -35.33 6.14 0.94
N ALA A 59 -35.87 7.29 1.39
CA ALA A 59 -37.10 7.85 0.90
C ALA A 59 -36.98 8.73 -0.35
N MET A 60 -35.73 9.01 -0.80
CA MET A 60 -35.48 9.82 -2.00
C MET A 60 -35.89 9.07 -3.27
N GLU A 61 -36.53 9.77 -4.18
CA GLU A 61 -36.84 9.23 -5.51
C GLU A 61 -35.53 8.87 -6.26
N GLY A 62 -35.49 7.71 -6.87
CA GLY A 62 -34.30 7.22 -7.58
C GLY A 62 -33.29 6.49 -6.72
N VAL A 63 -33.45 6.42 -5.40
CA VAL A 63 -32.65 5.57 -4.50
C VAL A 63 -33.29 4.17 -4.43
N PHE A 64 -32.46 3.13 -4.64
CA PHE A 64 -32.94 1.73 -4.69
C PHE A 64 -32.58 0.92 -3.46
N GLY A 65 -31.51 1.27 -2.76
CA GLY A 65 -31.13 0.55 -1.55
C GLY A 65 -29.75 0.91 -1.03
N MET A 66 -29.44 0.32 0.11
CA MET A 66 -28.22 0.54 0.86
C MET A 66 -27.56 -0.81 1.18
N LEU A 67 -26.24 -0.77 1.34
CA LEU A 67 -25.41 -1.86 1.84
C LEU A 67 -24.65 -1.36 3.08
N THR A 68 -24.65 -2.15 4.15
CA THR A 68 -23.91 -1.89 5.39
C THR A 68 -22.98 -3.05 5.73
N ALA A 69 -22.22 -2.94 6.81
CA ALA A 69 -21.37 -4.02 7.30
C ALA A 69 -22.16 -5.32 7.60
N ASP A 70 -23.42 -5.21 8.01
CA ASP A 70 -24.28 -6.38 8.28
C ASP A 70 -24.68 -7.16 7.01
N ASP A 71 -24.57 -6.53 5.85
CA ASP A 71 -24.91 -7.14 4.54
C ASP A 71 -23.72 -7.87 3.88
N VAL A 72 -22.52 -7.79 4.44
CA VAL A 72 -21.28 -8.33 3.85
C VAL A 72 -20.58 -9.29 4.83
N PRO A 73 -19.77 -10.24 4.33
CA PRO A 73 -19.05 -11.15 5.21
C PRO A 73 -18.11 -10.43 6.17
N GLU A 74 -18.04 -10.89 7.41
CA GLU A 74 -17.02 -10.47 8.36
C GLU A 74 -15.63 -10.91 7.88
N VAL A 75 -14.62 -10.13 8.22
CA VAL A 75 -13.22 -10.39 7.87
C VAL A 75 -12.39 -10.45 9.14
N ASP A 76 -11.71 -11.57 9.36
CA ASP A 76 -10.80 -11.74 10.50
C ASP A 76 -9.62 -10.76 10.45
N ALA A 77 -9.23 -10.24 11.60
CA ALA A 77 -8.05 -9.39 11.73
C ALA A 77 -6.75 -10.12 11.31
N PRO A 78 -5.84 -9.48 10.61
CA PRO A 78 -5.80 -8.07 10.20
C PRO A 78 -6.39 -7.81 8.79
N GLY A 79 -7.38 -8.58 8.35
CA GLY A 79 -8.00 -8.41 7.04
C GLY A 79 -8.68 -7.05 6.88
N GLU A 80 -8.75 -6.57 5.63
CA GLU A 80 -9.40 -5.31 5.26
C GLU A 80 -10.87 -5.60 4.90
N PRO A 81 -11.85 -5.05 5.64
CA PRO A 81 -13.26 -5.28 5.36
C PRO A 81 -13.73 -4.51 4.11
N CYS A 82 -14.85 -4.97 3.55
CA CYS A 82 -15.54 -4.26 2.47
C CYS A 82 -16.21 -2.97 2.99
N LEU A 83 -16.94 -3.10 4.08
CA LEU A 83 -17.60 -2.04 4.84
C LEU A 83 -17.40 -2.34 6.33
N THR A 84 -17.38 -1.29 7.18
CA THR A 84 -17.11 -1.48 8.60
C THR A 84 -17.89 -0.49 9.48
N MET A 85 -18.24 -0.95 10.69
CA MET A 85 -18.81 -0.09 11.75
C MET A 85 -17.73 0.50 12.68
N GLU A 86 -16.46 0.07 12.52
CA GLU A 86 -15.31 0.63 13.27
C GLU A 86 -14.17 0.94 12.30
N PRO A 87 -14.28 2.06 11.54
CA PRO A 87 -13.24 2.47 10.62
C PRO A 87 -11.92 2.75 11.36
N LEU A 88 -10.81 2.27 10.78
CA LEU A 88 -9.45 2.37 11.29
C LEU A 88 -8.62 3.46 10.60
N TYR A 89 -9.17 4.16 9.62
CA TYR A 89 -8.54 5.31 8.97
C TYR A 89 -9.58 6.25 8.38
N GLU A 90 -9.23 7.53 8.25
CA GLU A 90 -10.06 8.50 7.54
C GLU A 90 -10.23 8.07 6.08
N GLY A 91 -11.47 8.00 5.61
CA GLY A 91 -11.80 7.54 4.26
C GLY A 91 -12.12 6.04 4.14
N GLU A 92 -12.15 5.28 5.23
CA GLU A 92 -12.62 3.89 5.19
C GLU A 92 -14.14 3.82 5.00
N ALA A 93 -14.58 2.84 4.20
CA ALA A 93 -15.97 2.75 3.79
C ALA A 93 -16.86 2.19 4.90
N ILE A 94 -17.93 2.91 5.23
CA ILE A 94 -18.94 2.56 6.26
C ILE A 94 -20.14 1.89 5.62
N LEU A 95 -20.67 2.48 4.57
CA LEU A 95 -21.83 1.99 3.84
C LEU A 95 -21.81 2.43 2.38
N ALA A 96 -22.71 1.85 1.57
CA ALA A 96 -22.91 2.24 0.20
C ALA A 96 -24.40 2.44 -0.13
N ILE A 97 -24.71 3.45 -0.96
CA ILE A 97 -26.04 3.69 -1.53
C ILE A 97 -26.01 3.35 -3.02
N ALA A 98 -27.09 2.76 -3.53
CA ALA A 98 -27.32 2.55 -4.96
C ALA A 98 -28.53 3.37 -5.43
N ALA A 99 -28.34 4.16 -6.50
CA ALA A 99 -29.36 5.01 -7.08
C ALA A 99 -29.34 4.96 -8.62
N VAL A 100 -30.30 5.61 -9.27
CA VAL A 100 -30.44 5.68 -10.74
C VAL A 100 -29.23 6.32 -11.42
N ASP A 101 -28.57 7.26 -10.76
CA ASP A 101 -27.36 7.93 -11.22
C ASP A 101 -26.44 8.33 -10.05
N GLU A 102 -25.24 8.82 -10.39
CA GLU A 102 -24.23 9.18 -9.39
C GLU A 102 -24.61 10.40 -8.55
N THR A 103 -25.36 11.35 -9.13
CA THR A 103 -25.79 12.57 -8.44
C THR A 103 -26.79 12.23 -7.35
N THR A 104 -27.83 11.47 -7.70
CA THR A 104 -28.85 10.98 -6.74
C THR A 104 -28.19 10.15 -5.63
N ALA A 105 -27.21 9.27 -5.97
CA ALA A 105 -26.49 8.50 -4.97
C ALA A 105 -25.66 9.39 -4.03
N ALA A 106 -25.02 10.43 -4.53
CA ALA A 106 -24.24 11.38 -3.72
C ALA A 106 -25.14 12.22 -2.79
N GLU A 107 -26.24 12.75 -3.29
CA GLU A 107 -27.24 13.47 -2.49
C GLU A 107 -27.83 12.59 -1.39
N ALA A 108 -28.06 11.30 -1.69
CA ALA A 108 -28.54 10.35 -0.70
C ALA A 108 -27.50 10.10 0.40
N ILE A 109 -26.21 10.00 0.07
CA ILE A 109 -25.11 9.90 1.05
C ILE A 109 -25.11 11.12 1.99
N GLU A 110 -25.29 12.33 1.46
CA GLU A 110 -25.34 13.57 2.27
C GLU A 110 -26.56 13.64 3.20
N ALA A 111 -27.67 12.97 2.85
CA ALA A 111 -28.87 12.91 3.68
C ALA A 111 -28.77 11.93 4.86
N ILE A 112 -27.73 11.07 4.89
CA ILE A 112 -27.53 10.10 5.97
C ILE A 112 -26.94 10.79 7.20
N LYS A 113 -27.50 10.48 8.38
CA LYS A 113 -26.96 10.95 9.66
C LYS A 113 -26.29 9.79 10.38
N ILE A 114 -25.08 10.05 10.90
CA ILE A 114 -24.32 9.06 11.64
C ILE A 114 -23.88 9.63 12.99
N ASP A 115 -24.03 8.80 14.03
CA ASP A 115 -23.47 9.07 15.35
C ASP A 115 -22.12 8.38 15.45
N TYR A 116 -21.04 9.16 15.54
CA TYR A 116 -19.67 8.69 15.67
C TYR A 116 -19.18 8.79 17.11
N GLU A 117 -18.56 7.74 17.59
CA GLU A 117 -17.75 7.72 18.82
C GLU A 117 -16.28 7.76 18.45
N PRO A 118 -15.55 8.87 18.67
CA PRO A 118 -14.11 8.91 18.44
C PRO A 118 -13.37 7.90 19.31
N LEU A 119 -12.37 7.23 18.73
CA LEU A 119 -11.50 6.28 19.42
C LEU A 119 -10.05 6.75 19.36
N PRO A 120 -9.17 6.27 20.28
CA PRO A 120 -7.74 6.56 20.21
C PRO A 120 -7.16 6.12 18.88
N PHE A 121 -6.23 6.91 18.33
CA PHE A 121 -5.58 6.63 17.05
C PHE A 121 -4.11 7.05 17.05
N VAL A 122 -3.35 6.53 16.10
CA VAL A 122 -1.96 6.88 15.88
C VAL A 122 -1.66 7.06 14.39
N LEU A 123 -1.02 8.17 14.03
CA LEU A 123 -0.65 8.48 12.64
C LEU A 123 0.85 8.35 12.40
N ASN A 124 1.66 8.51 13.43
CA ASN A 124 3.11 8.40 13.34
C ASN A 124 3.58 7.08 13.98
N PRO A 125 4.33 6.23 13.26
CA PRO A 125 4.87 4.98 13.81
C PRO A 125 5.61 5.12 15.13
N LEU A 126 6.39 6.20 15.33
CA LEU A 126 7.12 6.44 16.58
C LEU A 126 6.20 6.61 17.78
N ASP A 127 5.07 7.30 17.60
CA ASP A 127 4.11 7.51 18.70
C ASP A 127 3.52 6.18 19.16
N SER A 128 3.31 5.22 18.24
CA SER A 128 2.85 3.89 18.59
C SER A 128 3.89 3.06 19.34
N LEU A 129 5.16 3.32 19.12
CA LEU A 129 6.26 2.60 19.79
C LEU A 129 6.61 3.20 21.16
N HIS A 130 6.14 4.41 21.48
CA HIS A 130 6.31 5.01 22.79
C HIS A 130 5.67 4.15 23.89
N PRO A 131 6.23 4.08 25.12
CA PRO A 131 5.69 3.25 26.21
C PRO A 131 4.19 3.43 26.44
N ASP A 132 3.71 4.67 26.45
CA ASP A 132 2.31 5.05 26.68
C ASP A 132 1.55 5.38 25.39
N GLY A 133 2.14 5.16 24.22
CA GLY A 133 1.55 5.49 22.93
C GLY A 133 0.36 4.57 22.59
N PRO A 134 -0.62 5.03 21.81
CA PRO A 134 -1.72 4.19 21.37
C PRO A 134 -1.25 3.20 20.29
N ASN A 135 -1.95 2.08 20.16
CA ASN A 135 -1.77 1.16 19.06
C ASN A 135 -2.70 1.56 17.89
N GLY A 136 -2.26 1.32 16.66
CA GLY A 136 -3.10 1.52 15.47
C GLY A 136 -4.24 0.49 15.35
N ARG A 137 -4.18 -0.60 16.14
CA ARG A 137 -5.21 -1.64 16.25
C ARG A 137 -5.35 -2.11 17.69
N LEU A 138 -6.51 -2.61 18.06
CA LEU A 138 -6.75 -3.16 19.42
C LEU A 138 -5.86 -4.37 19.71
N GLU A 139 -5.59 -5.19 18.70
CA GLU A 139 -4.82 -6.42 18.84
C GLU A 139 -3.32 -6.20 19.02
N GLY A 140 -2.82 -5.01 18.65
CA GLY A 140 -1.40 -4.66 18.76
C GLY A 140 -0.96 -3.60 17.76
N ASN A 141 0.35 -3.37 17.67
CA ASN A 141 0.91 -2.32 16.81
C ASN A 141 1.90 -2.81 15.76
N THR A 142 2.16 -4.10 15.68
CA THR A 142 3.07 -4.68 14.68
C THR A 142 2.69 -6.10 14.33
N ARG A 143 3.24 -6.61 13.22
CA ARG A 143 3.12 -7.99 12.81
C ARG A 143 4.49 -8.66 12.81
N VAL A 144 4.62 -9.74 13.57
CA VAL A 144 5.83 -10.58 13.60
C VAL A 144 5.46 -11.96 13.06
N GLY A 145 5.96 -12.30 11.90
CA GLY A 145 5.53 -13.51 11.20
C GLY A 145 4.05 -13.46 10.79
N ARG A 146 3.22 -14.29 11.44
CA ARG A 146 1.75 -14.33 11.22
C ARG A 146 0.94 -13.71 12.36
N GLU A 147 1.58 -13.36 13.48
CA GLU A 147 0.93 -12.86 14.68
C GLU A 147 0.96 -11.35 14.77
N ILE A 148 -0.12 -10.77 15.27
CA ILE A 148 -0.14 -9.36 15.68
C ILE A 148 0.44 -9.30 17.10
N LYS A 149 1.40 -8.41 17.34
CA LYS A 149 2.06 -8.20 18.63
C LYS A 149 2.08 -6.72 19.00
N THR A 150 2.32 -6.46 20.27
CA THR A 150 2.58 -5.11 20.76
C THR A 150 4.07 -4.99 21.08
N ILE A 151 4.77 -4.13 20.36
CA ILE A 151 6.13 -3.70 20.67
C ILE A 151 6.07 -2.28 21.24
N LYS A 152 6.67 -2.09 22.40
CA LYS A 152 6.88 -0.78 23.02
C LYS A 152 8.36 -0.63 23.33
N TRP A 153 8.92 0.48 22.94
CA TRP A 153 10.27 0.85 23.30
C TRP A 153 10.29 1.49 24.70
N THR A 154 11.40 1.41 25.37
CA THR A 154 11.56 2.00 26.70
C THR A 154 11.74 3.52 26.61
N GLN A 155 11.47 4.24 27.67
CA GLN A 155 11.79 5.68 27.75
C GLN A 155 13.28 5.94 27.51
N GLU A 156 14.16 5.04 27.95
CA GLU A 156 15.61 5.13 27.74
C GLU A 156 15.97 5.05 26.23
N ASP A 157 15.26 4.22 25.44
CA ASP A 157 15.46 4.17 23.98
C ASP A 157 15.17 5.52 23.32
N PHE A 158 14.14 6.23 23.79
CA PHE A 158 13.80 7.56 23.31
C PHE A 158 14.79 8.62 23.79
N ASP A 159 15.17 8.61 25.05
CA ASP A 159 16.06 9.61 25.67
C ASP A 159 17.51 9.47 25.18
N SER A 160 17.94 8.27 24.78
CA SER A 160 19.27 8.00 24.22
C SER A 160 19.46 8.55 22.80
N ALA A 161 18.37 8.86 22.09
CA ALA A 161 18.46 9.47 20.78
C ALA A 161 18.98 10.91 20.90
N GLY A 162 20.00 11.25 20.11
CA GLY A 162 20.51 12.62 20.01
C GLY A 162 19.47 13.56 19.38
N PRO A 163 19.66 14.89 19.52
CA PRO A 163 18.75 15.85 18.91
C PRO A 163 18.56 15.64 17.40
N GLY A 164 17.31 15.50 16.97
CA GLY A 164 16.96 15.25 15.57
C GLY A 164 17.24 13.84 15.07
N MET A 165 17.65 12.92 15.94
CA MET A 165 17.88 11.53 15.61
C MET A 165 16.67 10.67 15.97
N MET A 166 16.33 9.73 15.10
CA MET A 166 15.29 8.74 15.36
C MET A 166 15.74 7.80 16.50
N PRO A 167 14.93 7.59 17.54
CA PRO A 167 15.19 6.57 18.55
C PRO A 167 15.19 5.17 17.95
N MET A 168 15.87 4.23 18.59
CA MET A 168 15.98 2.84 18.17
C MET A 168 15.84 1.93 19.39
N GLY A 169 14.76 1.20 19.48
CA GLY A 169 14.56 0.16 20.48
C GLY A 169 14.65 -1.24 19.88
N GLU A 170 13.93 -2.21 20.45
CA GLU A 170 13.91 -3.59 19.97
C GLU A 170 13.27 -3.66 18.57
N PRO A 171 13.96 -4.24 17.55
CA PRO A 171 13.39 -4.42 16.22
C PRO A 171 12.45 -5.64 16.16
N SER A 172 11.47 -5.63 15.25
CA SER A 172 10.68 -6.83 14.94
C SER A 172 11.38 -7.77 13.97
N ASP A 173 12.28 -7.23 13.16
CA ASP A 173 13.00 -7.94 12.11
C ASP A 173 14.44 -7.45 12.01
N GLU A 174 15.38 -8.38 11.83
CA GLU A 174 16.81 -8.07 11.68
C GLU A 174 17.52 -9.09 10.78
N TRP A 175 18.49 -8.61 10.01
CA TRP A 175 19.52 -9.45 9.37
C TRP A 175 20.85 -8.70 9.25
N THR A 176 21.96 -9.45 9.22
CA THR A 176 23.31 -8.92 9.11
C THR A 176 24.13 -9.76 8.12
N VAL A 177 24.93 -9.07 7.32
CA VAL A 177 25.94 -9.65 6.41
C VAL A 177 27.29 -9.03 6.72
N GLY A 178 28.30 -9.87 6.93
CA GLY A 178 29.65 -9.43 7.30
C GLY A 178 29.76 -9.00 8.78
N ASP A 179 30.78 -8.20 9.07
CA ASP A 179 31.09 -7.66 10.40
C ASP A 179 30.94 -6.14 10.40
N ILE A 180 29.82 -5.68 10.92
CA ILE A 180 29.45 -4.25 10.88
C ILE A 180 30.38 -3.37 11.68
N GLU A 181 30.86 -3.84 12.82
CA GLU A 181 31.76 -3.06 13.71
C GLU A 181 33.15 -2.93 13.07
N LYS A 182 33.65 -4.02 12.49
CA LYS A 182 34.89 -3.98 11.69
C LYS A 182 34.74 -3.01 10.52
N GLY A 183 33.62 -3.06 9.80
CA GLY A 183 33.36 -2.16 8.68
C GLY A 183 33.40 -0.68 9.09
N PHE A 184 32.82 -0.33 10.23
CA PHE A 184 32.90 1.05 10.74
C PHE A 184 34.28 1.42 11.23
N SER A 185 35.07 0.49 11.80
CA SER A 185 36.44 0.76 12.22
C SER A 185 37.41 1.07 11.06
N GLU A 186 37.10 0.56 9.85
CA GLU A 186 37.86 0.81 8.63
C GLU A 186 37.43 2.10 7.89
N ALA A 187 36.35 2.75 8.33
CA ALA A 187 35.81 3.92 7.69
C ALA A 187 36.63 5.18 7.99
N LYS A 188 36.91 5.99 6.96
CA LYS A 188 37.48 7.34 7.06
C LYS A 188 36.42 8.40 7.33
N VAL A 189 35.23 8.23 6.71
CA VAL A 189 34.05 9.07 6.88
C VAL A 189 32.90 8.20 7.35
N ILE A 190 32.23 8.65 8.41
CA ILE A 190 31.00 8.02 8.91
C ILE A 190 29.92 9.09 8.93
N LEU A 191 28.80 8.80 8.32
CA LEU A 191 27.58 9.59 8.43
C LEU A 191 26.56 8.77 9.25
N ASP A 192 25.86 9.44 10.19
CA ASP A 192 24.79 8.84 10.98
C ASP A 192 23.64 9.85 11.02
N GLU A 193 22.57 9.57 10.28
CA GLU A 193 21.50 10.53 10.04
C GLU A 193 20.11 9.89 10.06
N THR A 194 19.12 10.66 10.48
CA THR A 194 17.71 10.30 10.33
C THR A 194 17.17 10.88 9.04
N VAL A 195 16.50 10.06 8.26
CA VAL A 195 15.87 10.44 7.00
C VAL A 195 14.42 9.94 6.99
N VAL A 196 13.51 10.77 6.47
CA VAL A 196 12.08 10.45 6.35
C VAL A 196 11.67 10.43 4.88
N HIS A 197 11.03 9.34 4.48
CA HIS A 197 10.36 9.22 3.19
C HIS A 197 8.86 9.18 3.42
N GLN A 198 8.14 10.18 2.93
CA GLN A 198 6.68 10.28 3.10
C GLN A 198 5.93 9.16 2.37
N SER A 199 4.78 8.78 2.92
CA SER A 199 3.81 7.94 2.23
C SER A 199 3.28 8.65 0.98
N LEU A 200 3.13 7.92 -0.12
CA LEU A 200 2.69 8.45 -1.42
C LEU A 200 1.58 7.57 -1.99
N THR A 201 0.47 8.17 -2.44
CA THR A 201 -0.56 7.44 -3.15
C THR A 201 -0.08 7.06 -4.56
N HIS A 202 -0.68 6.05 -5.16
CA HIS A 202 -0.27 5.54 -6.49
C HIS A 202 -0.68 6.46 -7.64
N HIS A 203 -1.73 7.28 -7.46
CA HIS A 203 -2.28 8.22 -8.44
C HIS A 203 -2.44 7.65 -9.87
N PRO A 204 -3.05 6.47 -10.06
CA PRO A 204 -3.34 6.01 -11.41
C PRO A 204 -4.31 6.98 -12.09
N MET A 205 -4.14 7.22 -13.40
CA MET A 205 -5.04 8.11 -14.16
C MET A 205 -6.50 7.64 -14.07
N GLU A 206 -6.71 6.33 -14.16
CA GLU A 206 -8.00 5.67 -13.91
C GLU A 206 -8.16 5.36 -12.42
N PRO A 207 -9.08 6.02 -11.67
CA PRO A 207 -9.48 5.58 -10.33
C PRO A 207 -10.05 4.16 -10.37
N ARG A 208 -10.19 3.52 -9.21
CA ARG A 208 -10.84 2.20 -9.14
C ARG A 208 -12.29 2.31 -9.55
N SER A 209 -12.69 1.43 -10.47
CA SER A 209 -14.07 1.30 -10.90
C SER A 209 -14.41 -0.16 -11.06
N THR A 210 -15.63 -0.53 -10.73
CA THR A 210 -16.15 -1.89 -10.90
C THR A 210 -17.62 -1.84 -11.20
N MET A 211 -18.04 -2.48 -12.30
CA MET A 211 -19.44 -2.79 -12.58
C MET A 211 -19.66 -4.27 -12.34
N ALA A 212 -20.71 -4.63 -11.64
CA ALA A 212 -21.06 -6.03 -11.37
C ALA A 212 -22.52 -6.33 -11.66
N TYR A 213 -22.78 -7.57 -12.15
CA TYR A 213 -24.13 -8.13 -12.29
C TYR A 213 -24.12 -9.65 -12.20
N TRP A 214 -25.24 -10.21 -11.72
CA TRP A 214 -25.44 -11.65 -11.62
C TRP A 214 -26.24 -12.17 -12.82
N LYS A 215 -25.80 -13.28 -13.39
CA LYS A 215 -26.51 -13.97 -14.47
C LYS A 215 -26.22 -15.46 -14.43
N ASN A 216 -27.27 -16.29 -14.43
CA ASN A 216 -27.18 -17.76 -14.44
C ASN A 216 -26.27 -18.32 -13.33
N GLY A 217 -26.39 -17.79 -12.10
CA GLY A 217 -25.60 -18.20 -10.94
C GLY A 217 -24.17 -17.67 -10.91
N LYS A 218 -23.70 -16.98 -11.95
CA LYS A 218 -22.36 -16.42 -12.03
C LYS A 218 -22.36 -14.92 -11.83
N ILE A 219 -21.29 -14.40 -11.21
CA ILE A 219 -21.00 -12.96 -11.12
C ILE A 219 -20.16 -12.52 -12.32
N TYR A 220 -20.59 -11.49 -13.01
CA TYR A 220 -19.84 -10.80 -14.05
C TYR A 220 -19.34 -9.47 -13.52
N MET A 221 -18.03 -9.24 -13.58
CA MET A 221 -17.39 -8.04 -13.04
C MET A 221 -16.48 -7.41 -14.09
N HIS A 222 -16.75 -6.14 -14.42
CA HIS A 222 -15.88 -5.31 -15.24
C HIS A 222 -15.11 -4.40 -14.32
N THR A 223 -13.79 -4.55 -14.24
CA THR A 223 -13.00 -3.86 -13.23
C THR A 223 -11.63 -3.43 -13.73
N SER A 224 -11.12 -2.37 -13.10
CA SER A 224 -9.77 -1.89 -13.30
C SER A 224 -8.77 -2.75 -12.50
N THR A 225 -7.93 -3.53 -13.20
CA THR A 225 -6.94 -4.41 -12.56
C THR A 225 -5.65 -4.55 -13.37
N GLN A 226 -4.53 -4.74 -12.67
CA GLN A 226 -3.23 -5.10 -13.27
C GLN A 226 -3.06 -6.61 -13.47
N SER A 227 -3.91 -7.43 -12.86
CA SER A 227 -3.83 -8.89 -12.95
C SER A 227 -5.21 -9.52 -12.84
N VAL A 228 -5.77 -9.88 -13.99
CA VAL A 228 -7.06 -10.56 -14.08
C VAL A 228 -7.06 -11.86 -13.25
N ALA A 229 -6.02 -12.68 -13.34
CA ALA A 229 -5.94 -13.94 -12.62
C ALA A 229 -5.96 -13.75 -11.09
N ARG A 230 -5.10 -12.87 -10.54
CA ARG A 230 -5.05 -12.63 -9.09
C ARG A 230 -6.33 -11.97 -8.58
N THR A 231 -6.87 -11.02 -9.31
CA THR A 231 -8.11 -10.33 -8.92
C THR A 231 -9.30 -11.28 -8.96
N ARG A 232 -9.39 -12.16 -9.96
CA ARG A 232 -10.44 -13.18 -10.05
C ARG A 232 -10.41 -14.12 -8.84
N SER A 233 -9.23 -14.65 -8.50
CA SER A 233 -9.07 -15.52 -7.32
C SER A 233 -9.39 -14.79 -6.01
N ALA A 234 -8.95 -13.53 -5.86
CA ALA A 234 -9.27 -12.74 -4.67
C ALA A 234 -10.77 -12.49 -4.54
N LEU A 235 -11.45 -12.14 -5.64
CA LEU A 235 -12.90 -11.91 -5.64
C LEU A 235 -13.70 -13.19 -5.37
N ALA A 236 -13.25 -14.35 -5.89
CA ALA A 236 -13.87 -15.64 -5.58
C ALA A 236 -13.84 -15.89 -4.07
N ASN A 237 -12.67 -15.71 -3.43
CA ASN A 237 -12.54 -15.86 -1.98
C ASN A 237 -13.36 -14.83 -1.18
N MET A 238 -13.34 -13.55 -1.59
CA MET A 238 -14.07 -12.48 -0.92
C MET A 238 -15.60 -12.63 -0.99
N LEU A 239 -16.11 -13.25 -2.06
CA LEU A 239 -17.54 -13.43 -2.29
C LEU A 239 -18.04 -14.83 -1.91
N ASP A 240 -17.14 -15.68 -1.38
CA ASP A 240 -17.40 -17.09 -1.06
C ASP A 240 -17.99 -17.86 -2.27
N LEU A 241 -17.26 -17.82 -3.40
CA LEU A 241 -17.65 -18.42 -4.66
C LEU A 241 -16.56 -19.35 -5.19
N GLU A 242 -16.99 -20.32 -5.98
CA GLU A 242 -16.05 -21.09 -6.79
C GLU A 242 -15.45 -20.20 -7.90
N LEU A 243 -14.20 -20.49 -8.28
CA LEU A 243 -13.49 -19.67 -9.27
C LEU A 243 -14.24 -19.62 -10.61
N GLU A 244 -14.91 -20.71 -11.00
CA GLU A 244 -15.69 -20.84 -12.23
C GLU A 244 -16.94 -19.95 -12.26
N ASP A 245 -17.40 -19.48 -11.12
CA ASP A 245 -18.58 -18.62 -11.00
C ASP A 245 -18.24 -17.14 -11.05
N VAL A 246 -16.95 -16.79 -11.09
CA VAL A 246 -16.48 -15.41 -11.26
C VAL A 246 -16.00 -15.19 -12.69
N VAL A 247 -16.72 -14.37 -13.45
CA VAL A 247 -16.34 -13.91 -14.79
C VAL A 247 -15.79 -12.49 -14.67
N LEU A 248 -14.48 -12.34 -14.85
CA LEU A 248 -13.79 -11.05 -14.72
C LEU A 248 -13.37 -10.49 -16.08
N VAL A 249 -13.78 -9.26 -16.39
CA VAL A 249 -13.42 -8.52 -17.59
C VAL A 249 -12.53 -7.32 -17.19
N GLY A 250 -11.32 -7.28 -17.69
CA GLY A 250 -10.33 -6.23 -17.40
C GLY A 250 -9.27 -6.19 -18.49
N GLU A 251 -9.69 -5.88 -19.74
CA GLU A 251 -8.79 -5.84 -20.90
C GLU A 251 -7.79 -4.69 -20.83
N TYR A 252 -8.25 -3.54 -20.33
CA TYR A 252 -7.44 -2.33 -20.22
C TYR A 252 -7.41 -1.84 -18.77
N CYS A 253 -6.26 -1.31 -18.38
CA CYS A 253 -6.05 -0.72 -17.07
C CYS A 253 -5.34 0.62 -17.22
N GLY A 254 -5.95 1.69 -16.75
CA GLY A 254 -5.44 3.07 -16.83
C GLY A 254 -4.39 3.42 -15.77
N GLY A 255 -3.55 2.44 -15.42
CA GLY A 255 -2.51 2.52 -14.40
C GLY A 255 -2.92 1.88 -13.08
N GLY A 256 -1.92 1.43 -12.35
CA GLY A 256 -2.11 0.82 -11.03
C GLY A 256 -0.83 0.88 -10.19
N PHE A 257 0.32 0.73 -10.83
CA PHE A 257 1.68 0.85 -10.25
C PHE A 257 1.91 -0.03 -9.02
N GLY A 258 1.11 -1.07 -8.84
CA GLY A 258 1.13 -1.99 -7.69
C GLY A 258 -0.17 -2.01 -6.88
N SER A 259 -0.96 -0.94 -6.87
CA SER A 259 -2.18 -0.88 -6.05
C SER A 259 -3.36 -1.68 -6.60
N LYS A 260 -3.31 -2.10 -7.87
CA LYS A 260 -4.36 -2.87 -8.53
C LYS A 260 -3.90 -4.30 -8.92
N ILE A 261 -2.91 -4.87 -8.20
CA ILE A 261 -2.37 -6.21 -8.49
C ILE A 261 -3.37 -7.33 -8.14
N SER A 262 -4.16 -7.13 -7.10
CA SER A 262 -5.19 -8.07 -6.63
C SER A 262 -6.52 -7.34 -6.42
N GLY A 263 -7.58 -8.06 -6.13
CA GLY A 263 -8.87 -7.47 -5.79
C GLY A 263 -8.76 -6.50 -4.62
N SER A 264 -9.55 -5.43 -4.65
CA SER A 264 -9.76 -4.50 -3.53
C SER A 264 -11.08 -4.84 -2.84
N PRO A 265 -11.19 -4.75 -1.50
CA PRO A 265 -12.42 -5.05 -0.79
C PRO A 265 -13.65 -4.30 -1.32
N ILE A 266 -13.50 -3.03 -1.70
CA ILE A 266 -14.61 -2.23 -2.24
C ILE A 266 -15.19 -2.77 -3.57
N MET A 267 -14.47 -3.65 -4.29
CA MET A 267 -15.02 -4.31 -5.48
C MET A 267 -16.19 -5.24 -5.15
N GLN A 268 -16.34 -5.65 -3.89
CA GLN A 268 -17.47 -6.44 -3.41
C GLN A 268 -18.77 -5.62 -3.35
N VAL A 269 -18.68 -4.30 -3.14
CA VAL A 269 -19.86 -3.41 -3.01
C VAL A 269 -20.82 -3.56 -4.18
N PRO A 270 -20.41 -3.38 -5.46
CA PRO A 270 -21.34 -3.56 -6.58
C PRO A 270 -21.83 -5.00 -6.74
N ALA A 271 -21.04 -6.01 -6.33
CA ALA A 271 -21.46 -7.41 -6.38
C ALA A 271 -22.61 -7.71 -5.40
N HIS A 272 -22.48 -7.27 -4.14
CA HIS A 272 -23.51 -7.42 -3.11
C HIS A 272 -24.76 -6.59 -3.42
N LEU A 273 -24.59 -5.31 -3.81
CA LEU A 273 -25.72 -4.47 -4.23
C LEU A 273 -26.46 -5.05 -5.44
N SER A 274 -25.72 -5.55 -6.42
CA SER A 274 -26.31 -6.17 -7.60
C SER A 274 -27.12 -7.43 -7.23
N ARG A 275 -26.66 -8.25 -6.28
CA ARG A 275 -27.41 -9.41 -5.77
C ARG A 275 -28.65 -8.96 -5.02
N LYS A 276 -28.52 -7.98 -4.12
CA LYS A 276 -29.60 -7.44 -3.27
C LYS A 276 -30.73 -6.80 -4.08
N LEU A 277 -30.37 -6.06 -5.15
CA LEU A 277 -31.30 -5.27 -5.95
C LEU A 277 -31.71 -5.94 -7.28
N ASN A 278 -31.09 -7.08 -7.61
CA ASN A 278 -31.29 -7.78 -8.88
C ASN A 278 -31.14 -6.87 -10.12
N ARG A 279 -30.13 -5.99 -10.09
CA ARG A 279 -29.78 -5.05 -11.17
C ARG A 279 -28.26 -4.92 -11.30
N PRO A 280 -27.74 -4.60 -12.49
CA PRO A 280 -26.33 -4.22 -12.61
C PRO A 280 -26.01 -3.00 -11.76
N VAL A 281 -24.84 -2.98 -11.11
CA VAL A 281 -24.40 -1.85 -10.28
C VAL A 281 -22.99 -1.45 -10.67
N MET A 282 -22.76 -0.16 -10.86
CA MET A 282 -21.46 0.46 -11.08
C MET A 282 -21.04 1.20 -9.82
N LEU A 283 -19.87 0.86 -9.27
CA LEU A 283 -19.14 1.68 -8.32
C LEU A 283 -17.97 2.35 -9.04
N ARG A 284 -17.98 3.68 -9.10
CA ARG A 284 -16.88 4.49 -9.58
C ARG A 284 -16.49 5.45 -8.46
N ILE A 285 -15.28 5.27 -7.91
CA ILE A 285 -14.77 6.18 -6.90
C ILE A 285 -14.15 7.42 -7.54
N THR A 286 -14.23 8.53 -6.84
CA THR A 286 -13.63 9.80 -7.24
C THR A 286 -12.12 9.79 -7.02
N ARG A 287 -11.41 10.80 -7.55
CA ARG A 287 -9.99 11.00 -7.25
C ARG A 287 -9.73 11.23 -5.75
N TYR A 288 -10.64 11.91 -5.06
CA TYR A 288 -10.56 12.10 -3.62
C TYR A 288 -10.62 10.76 -2.87
N GLU A 289 -11.62 9.94 -3.17
CA GLU A 289 -11.79 8.61 -2.58
C GLU A 289 -10.62 7.66 -2.93
N GLU A 290 -10.05 7.74 -4.14
CA GLU A 290 -8.87 6.96 -4.53
C GLU A 290 -7.65 7.26 -3.65
N ASN A 291 -7.52 8.48 -3.10
CA ASN A 291 -6.41 8.82 -2.21
C ASN A 291 -6.48 8.08 -0.86
N TYR A 292 -7.67 7.67 -0.43
CA TYR A 292 -7.87 6.88 0.78
C TYR A 292 -8.00 5.38 0.49
N LEU A 293 -8.93 5.00 -0.38
CA LEU A 293 -9.24 3.60 -0.71
C LEU A 293 -8.24 3.00 -1.71
N GLY A 294 -7.53 3.85 -2.45
CA GLY A 294 -6.60 3.47 -3.51
C GLY A 294 -5.28 2.92 -3.04
N ARG A 295 -5.05 2.91 -1.72
CA ARG A 295 -3.80 2.51 -1.07
C ARG A 295 -2.64 3.47 -1.35
N ALA A 296 -1.58 3.33 -0.59
CA ALA A 296 -0.39 4.17 -0.68
C ALA A 296 0.90 3.33 -0.56
N ARG A 297 2.00 3.85 -1.07
CA ARG A 297 3.34 3.40 -0.71
C ARG A 297 3.53 3.58 0.79
N PRO A 298 4.04 2.60 1.54
CA PRO A 298 4.38 2.80 2.94
C PRO A 298 5.32 3.99 3.14
N GLY A 299 5.01 4.85 4.08
CA GLY A 299 5.96 5.84 4.59
C GLY A 299 7.07 5.14 5.36
N MET A 300 8.22 5.79 5.47
CA MET A 300 9.38 5.20 6.16
C MET A 300 10.18 6.27 6.88
N GLN A 301 10.53 6.02 8.13
CA GLN A 301 11.51 6.78 8.88
C GLN A 301 12.72 5.87 9.11
N ALA A 302 13.91 6.34 8.86
CA ALA A 302 15.09 5.50 9.02
C ALA A 302 16.24 6.28 9.65
N ARG A 303 16.96 5.66 10.59
CA ARG A 303 18.30 6.06 10.97
C ARG A 303 19.29 5.24 10.16
N ILE A 304 20.15 5.94 9.42
CA ILE A 304 21.11 5.33 8.50
C ILE A 304 22.51 5.75 8.95
N LYS A 305 23.32 4.75 9.35
CA LYS A 305 24.75 4.92 9.61
C LYS A 305 25.52 4.27 8.50
N ILE A 306 26.36 5.04 7.80
CA ILE A 306 27.11 4.57 6.64
C ILE A 306 28.56 5.01 6.74
N GLY A 307 29.49 4.06 6.52
CA GLY A 307 30.93 4.26 6.59
C GLY A 307 31.61 4.15 5.23
N PHE A 308 32.53 5.03 4.94
CA PHE A 308 33.31 5.06 3.70
C PHE A 308 34.80 5.07 3.99
N ARG A 309 35.55 4.24 3.27
CA ARG A 309 37.01 4.29 3.25
C ARG A 309 37.50 5.51 2.45
N GLU A 310 38.79 5.86 2.57
CA GLU A 310 39.39 7.01 1.89
C GLU A 310 39.28 6.96 0.35
N ASP A 311 39.26 5.77 -0.23
CA ASP A 311 39.06 5.54 -1.67
C ASP A 311 37.59 5.62 -2.12
N GLY A 312 36.67 5.92 -1.20
CA GLY A 312 35.24 6.03 -1.48
C GLY A 312 34.45 4.71 -1.38
N ARG A 313 35.09 3.58 -1.08
CA ARG A 313 34.38 2.31 -0.92
C ARG A 313 33.53 2.30 0.36
N ILE A 314 32.27 1.88 0.27
CA ILE A 314 31.39 1.69 1.42
C ILE A 314 31.85 0.47 2.21
N THR A 315 32.30 0.70 3.46
CA THR A 315 32.80 -0.35 4.35
C THR A 315 31.71 -0.93 5.24
N ALA A 316 30.73 -0.10 5.63
CA ALA A 316 29.61 -0.50 6.48
C ALA A 316 28.35 0.28 6.14
N LEU A 317 27.20 -0.40 6.22
CA LEU A 317 25.87 0.21 6.11
C LEU A 317 24.96 -0.40 7.18
N ASP A 318 24.57 0.39 8.16
CA ASP A 318 23.60 0.01 9.21
C ASP A 318 22.33 0.85 9.05
N ILE A 319 21.21 0.19 8.84
CA ILE A 319 19.92 0.83 8.63
C ILE A 319 18.95 0.32 9.69
N TYR A 320 18.34 1.26 10.40
CA TYR A 320 17.19 0.99 11.25
C TYR A 320 15.97 1.72 10.68
N ALA A 321 14.94 0.98 10.25
CA ALA A 321 13.81 1.55 9.54
C ALA A 321 12.47 1.26 10.24
N LEU A 322 11.64 2.29 10.37
CA LEU A 322 10.25 2.17 10.77
C LEU A 322 9.36 2.30 9.54
N GLY A 323 8.55 1.28 9.28
CA GLY A 323 7.58 1.28 8.20
C GLY A 323 6.18 1.66 8.69
N ASP A 324 5.56 2.66 8.06
CA ASP A 324 4.14 2.96 8.25
C ASP A 324 3.30 1.91 7.48
N GLY A 325 2.71 0.98 8.20
CA GLY A 325 1.95 -0.13 7.64
C GLY A 325 0.47 0.15 7.37
N GLY A 326 -0.05 1.32 7.78
CA GLY A 326 -1.49 1.54 7.82
C GLY A 326 -2.18 0.53 8.75
N PRO A 327 -3.51 0.41 8.72
CA PRO A 327 -4.23 -0.46 9.65
C PRO A 327 -4.17 -1.94 9.27
N TYR A 328 -3.69 -2.29 8.06
CA TYR A 328 -3.68 -3.66 7.53
C TYR A 328 -2.27 -4.23 7.31
N GLY A 329 -1.23 -3.51 7.77
CA GLY A 329 0.11 -4.04 8.00
C GLY A 329 0.98 -4.29 6.76
N THR A 330 0.71 -3.66 5.62
CA THR A 330 1.62 -3.71 4.48
C THR A 330 2.74 -2.68 4.66
N ASN A 331 3.98 -3.15 4.75
CA ASN A 331 5.15 -2.28 4.87
C ASN A 331 6.35 -2.84 4.08
N ASP A 332 7.33 -1.99 3.84
CA ASP A 332 8.50 -2.28 3.01
C ASP A 332 9.82 -2.12 3.78
N HIS A 333 9.77 -2.02 5.12
CA HIS A 333 10.90 -1.65 5.96
C HIS A 333 12.09 -2.63 5.90
N MET A 334 11.87 -3.88 5.50
CA MET A 334 12.94 -4.86 5.32
C MET A 334 13.36 -5.05 3.85
N SER A 335 12.42 -4.93 2.91
CA SER A 335 12.69 -5.20 1.49
C SER A 335 13.67 -4.19 0.86
N GLY A 336 13.72 -2.97 1.37
CA GLY A 336 14.62 -1.94 0.88
C GLY A 336 16.09 -2.19 1.18
N GLY A 337 16.42 -2.86 2.28
CA GLY A 337 17.80 -3.22 2.61
C GLY A 337 18.48 -4.07 1.53
N SER A 338 17.76 -5.05 0.98
CA SER A 338 18.24 -5.84 -0.15
C SER A 338 18.52 -4.97 -1.40
N THR A 339 17.66 -3.96 -1.66
CA THR A 339 17.90 -3.05 -2.78
C THR A 339 19.15 -2.20 -2.58
N ALA A 340 19.46 -1.75 -1.35
CA ALA A 340 20.69 -1.04 -1.04
C ALA A 340 21.92 -1.90 -1.29
N SER A 341 21.87 -3.20 -0.89
CA SER A 341 22.93 -4.17 -1.18
C SER A 341 23.15 -4.35 -2.67
N LEU A 342 22.08 -4.33 -3.47
CA LEU A 342 22.15 -4.48 -4.92
C LEU A 342 22.75 -3.26 -5.61
N ALA A 343 22.35 -2.06 -5.16
CA ALA A 343 22.76 -0.82 -5.81
C ALA A 343 24.22 -0.46 -5.52
N TYR A 344 24.68 -0.68 -4.27
CA TYR A 344 25.98 -0.15 -3.80
C TYR A 344 26.91 -1.17 -3.15
N GLN A 345 26.47 -2.41 -2.99
CA GLN A 345 27.27 -3.55 -2.50
C GLN A 345 28.18 -3.20 -1.29
N PRO A 346 27.65 -2.73 -0.16
CA PRO A 346 28.44 -2.45 1.02
C PRO A 346 29.17 -3.73 1.47
N LEU A 347 30.40 -3.60 1.98
CA LEU A 347 31.19 -4.76 2.41
C LEU A 347 30.56 -5.44 3.64
N ASN A 348 29.95 -4.67 4.51
CA ASN A 348 29.24 -5.14 5.69
C ASN A 348 27.93 -4.39 5.80
N GLN A 349 26.83 -5.11 6.10
CA GLN A 349 25.52 -4.51 6.17
C GLN A 349 24.68 -5.12 7.30
N ARG A 350 23.97 -4.25 8.05
CA ARG A 350 22.94 -4.62 9.01
C ARG A 350 21.65 -3.89 8.66
N GLN A 351 20.57 -4.61 8.66
CA GLN A 351 19.22 -4.10 8.47
C GLN A 351 18.36 -4.50 9.65
N ARG A 352 17.73 -3.51 10.28
CA ARG A 352 16.80 -3.69 11.40
C ARG A 352 15.56 -2.84 11.18
N GLY A 353 14.46 -3.18 11.82
CA GLY A 353 13.32 -2.30 11.77
C GLY A 353 12.05 -2.88 12.39
N VAL A 354 11.01 -2.04 12.36
CA VAL A 354 9.67 -2.38 12.81
C VAL A 354 8.66 -1.90 11.78
N GLY A 355 7.76 -2.80 11.37
CA GLY A 355 6.58 -2.42 10.59
C GLY A 355 5.42 -2.15 11.53
N VAL A 356 4.96 -0.90 11.59
CA VAL A 356 4.00 -0.43 12.60
C VAL A 356 2.61 -0.26 11.99
N TYR A 357 1.58 -0.78 12.65
CA TYR A 357 0.18 -0.45 12.34
C TYR A 357 -0.14 0.98 12.76
N THR A 358 -0.74 1.72 11.85
CA THR A 358 -1.17 3.11 12.08
C THR A 358 -2.59 3.31 11.55
N ASN A 359 -3.22 4.41 11.95
CA ASN A 359 -4.54 4.80 11.45
C ASN A 359 -4.46 5.74 10.22
N THR A 360 -3.46 5.47 9.36
CA THR A 360 -3.30 6.12 8.05
C THR A 360 -3.91 5.25 6.95
N PRO A 361 -4.21 5.78 5.74
CA PRO A 361 -4.77 4.97 4.66
C PRO A 361 -3.98 3.68 4.38
N PRO A 362 -4.64 2.58 3.95
CA PRO A 362 -4.00 1.29 3.76
C PRO A 362 -2.84 1.35 2.76
N LYS A 363 -1.85 0.50 2.97
CA LYS A 363 -0.64 0.45 2.16
C LYS A 363 -0.67 -0.68 1.15
N ALA A 364 0.08 -0.49 0.07
CA ALA A 364 0.36 -1.54 -0.91
C ALA A 364 1.74 -1.35 -1.53
N ALA A 365 2.23 -2.41 -2.15
CA ALA A 365 3.42 -2.31 -2.98
C ALA A 365 3.20 -1.24 -4.07
N GLN A 366 4.11 -0.27 -4.15
CA GLN A 366 4.18 0.64 -5.28
C GLN A 366 5.47 0.35 -6.05
N ARG A 367 5.47 0.52 -7.37
CA ARG A 367 6.59 0.28 -8.29
C ARG A 367 7.96 0.54 -7.63
N GLY A 368 8.76 -0.53 -7.46
CA GLY A 368 9.99 -0.53 -6.65
C GLY A 368 9.73 -0.55 -5.13
N PRO A 369 8.95 -1.54 -4.58
CA PRO A 369 8.63 -1.62 -3.15
C PRO A 369 9.91 -1.62 -2.29
N GLY A 370 9.97 -0.80 -1.26
CA GLY A 370 11.14 -0.62 -0.40
C GLY A 370 12.31 0.05 -1.10
N GLY A 371 12.63 -0.36 -2.33
CA GLY A 371 13.78 0.15 -3.07
C GLY A 371 13.73 1.64 -3.34
N ALA A 372 12.59 2.17 -3.77
CA ALA A 372 12.44 3.60 -4.02
C ALA A 372 12.66 4.43 -2.74
N GLN A 373 12.13 3.97 -1.60
CA GLN A 373 12.32 4.64 -0.31
C GLN A 373 13.79 4.62 0.10
N TYR A 374 14.42 3.45 0.09
CA TYR A 374 15.80 3.29 0.55
C TYR A 374 16.80 4.04 -0.33
N ILE A 375 16.69 3.95 -1.64
CA ILE A 375 17.57 4.71 -2.53
C ILE A 375 17.35 6.21 -2.33
N GLY A 376 16.09 6.67 -2.24
CA GLY A 376 15.78 8.07 -1.97
C GLY A 376 16.37 8.59 -0.65
N MET A 377 16.50 7.73 0.37
CA MET A 377 17.11 8.07 1.66
C MET A 377 18.64 7.99 1.64
N LEU A 378 19.23 7.05 0.89
CA LEU A 378 20.69 6.84 0.81
C LEU A 378 21.40 7.88 -0.07
N GLU A 379 20.80 8.28 -1.18
CA GLU A 379 21.45 9.16 -2.17
C GLU A 379 21.95 10.49 -1.60
N PRO A 380 21.21 11.19 -0.70
CA PRO A 380 21.73 12.40 -0.04
C PRO A 380 22.97 12.14 0.82
N LEU A 381 23.07 10.95 1.47
CA LEU A 381 24.23 10.60 2.29
C LEU A 381 25.46 10.32 1.41
N LEU A 382 25.27 9.67 0.25
CA LEU A 382 26.35 9.48 -0.73
C LEU A 382 26.92 10.82 -1.21
N ASP A 383 26.05 11.82 -1.48
CA ASP A 383 26.49 13.16 -1.89
C ASP A 383 27.23 13.89 -0.77
N LYS A 384 26.81 13.71 0.49
CA LYS A 384 27.51 14.28 1.65
C LYS A 384 28.89 13.62 1.84
N ALA A 385 28.96 12.31 1.74
CA ALA A 385 30.24 11.56 1.83
C ALA A 385 31.21 11.95 0.71
N ALA A 386 30.74 12.05 -0.53
CA ALA A 386 31.55 12.50 -1.66
C ALA A 386 32.20 13.86 -1.42
N ARG A 387 31.45 14.82 -0.88
CA ARG A 387 31.98 16.14 -0.50
C ARG A 387 33.05 16.06 0.60
N GLN A 388 32.82 15.24 1.64
CA GLN A 388 33.78 15.09 2.74
C GLN A 388 35.06 14.38 2.32
N LEU A 389 34.97 13.44 1.36
CA LEU A 389 36.13 12.72 0.83
C LEU A 389 36.85 13.49 -0.30
N GLY A 390 36.26 14.53 -0.86
CA GLY A 390 36.80 15.22 -2.03
C GLY A 390 36.71 14.42 -3.32
N ILE A 391 35.78 13.47 -3.39
CA ILE A 391 35.52 12.59 -4.55
C ILE A 391 34.33 13.13 -5.34
N ASP A 392 34.37 13.05 -6.67
CA ASP A 392 33.21 13.35 -7.50
C ASP A 392 32.02 12.44 -7.16
N ARG A 393 30.81 12.99 -7.14
CA ARG A 393 29.60 12.24 -6.75
C ARG A 393 29.30 11.05 -7.65
N LEU A 394 29.57 11.16 -8.95
CA LEU A 394 29.40 10.05 -9.89
C LEU A 394 30.48 8.99 -9.69
N ASP A 395 31.73 9.42 -9.43
CA ASP A 395 32.83 8.48 -9.20
C ASP A 395 32.62 7.71 -7.90
N LEU A 396 32.10 8.34 -6.82
CA LEU A 396 31.72 7.62 -5.60
C LEU A 396 30.71 6.49 -5.90
N ARG A 397 29.73 6.77 -6.74
CA ARG A 397 28.73 5.76 -7.15
C ARG A 397 29.35 4.67 -8.02
N ARG A 398 30.22 5.00 -8.97
CA ARG A 398 30.94 4.03 -9.80
C ARG A 398 31.81 3.09 -8.96
N ILE A 399 32.49 3.60 -7.93
CA ILE A 399 33.30 2.80 -6.99
C ILE A 399 32.46 1.74 -6.28
N ASN A 400 31.19 2.04 -6.01
CA ASN A 400 30.29 1.18 -5.24
C ASN A 400 29.25 0.44 -6.10
N ALA A 401 29.14 0.78 -7.38
CA ALA A 401 28.23 0.08 -8.29
C ALA A 401 28.66 -1.37 -8.51
N PRO A 402 27.72 -2.30 -8.69
CA PRO A 402 28.04 -3.67 -9.06
C PRO A 402 28.67 -3.74 -10.45
N ASP A 403 29.65 -4.61 -10.63
CA ASP A 403 30.18 -4.94 -11.96
C ASP A 403 29.09 -5.56 -12.82
N GLY A 404 28.90 -5.08 -14.06
CA GLY A 404 27.74 -5.35 -14.90
C GLY A 404 27.42 -6.82 -15.20
N ALA A 405 28.37 -7.75 -14.97
CA ALA A 405 28.14 -9.19 -15.16
C ALA A 405 27.60 -9.93 -13.93
N VAL A 406 27.57 -9.32 -12.75
CA VAL A 406 27.41 -10.05 -11.47
C VAL A 406 26.07 -9.72 -10.76
N SER A 407 25.41 -8.63 -11.12
CA SER A 407 24.28 -8.12 -10.35
C SER A 407 23.04 -9.02 -10.32
N TYR A 408 22.85 -9.88 -11.30
CA TYR A 408 21.67 -10.76 -11.37
C TYR A 408 21.88 -12.14 -10.72
N THR A 409 23.12 -12.65 -10.68
CA THR A 409 23.42 -14.00 -10.16
C THR A 409 23.60 -14.05 -8.65
N HIS A 410 23.90 -12.92 -8.00
CA HIS A 410 23.99 -12.80 -6.54
C HIS A 410 22.70 -12.35 -5.86
N LEU A 411 21.64 -12.12 -6.63
CA LEU A 411 20.31 -11.72 -6.18
C LEU A 411 19.42 -12.87 -5.73
N THR A 412 19.82 -14.10 -5.86
CA THR A 412 19.19 -15.19 -5.14
C THR A 412 19.61 -15.09 -3.68
N LEU A 413 18.90 -14.24 -2.94
CA LEU A 413 18.86 -14.35 -1.48
C LEU A 413 18.67 -15.83 -1.14
N PRO A 414 19.37 -16.37 -0.15
CA PRO A 414 19.09 -17.71 0.31
C PRO A 414 17.67 -17.73 0.84
N THR A 415 16.70 -18.12 -0.01
CA THR A 415 15.37 -18.52 0.40
C THR A 415 15.51 -19.81 1.17
N LYS A 416 16.10 -19.76 2.35
CA LYS A 416 16.07 -20.85 3.32
C LYS A 416 16.19 -20.26 4.71
N ALA A 417 15.10 -20.20 5.36
CA ALA A 417 14.92 -20.83 6.65
C ALA A 417 13.45 -21.21 6.77
#